data_bf728deab14ec750396b3c05ec6173a2
#
_entry.id   bf728deab14ec750396b3c05ec6173a2
#
_cell.length_a   1.000
_cell.length_b   1.000
_cell.length_c   1.000
_cell.angle_alpha   90.00
_cell.angle_beta   90.00
_cell.angle_gamma   90.00
#
_symmetry.space_group_name_H-M   'P 1'
#
loop_
_entity.id
_entity.type
_entity.pdbx_description
1 polymer ?
#
loop_
_entity_poly.entity_id
_entity_poly.type
_entity_poly.pdbx_seq_one_letter_code
_entity_poly.pdbx_strand_id
1 'polypeptide(L)'
;AHAGMARRERLRAGQRAVGDDQARHAGLAAHHFFRSMEYTTDRATIGRWAPLLTEQRAEVPIAATKMDSGTDVNFGNIAGKLFAWLASQPGCGIASHHRVTDLKKTTGGWDVIIRDLGTGATRHNRAKFVFVGAGGGSLHLLQKSGIPEARGLGGFPIGGQWLVCENHAIV
;
A
#
# COMPACT_ATOMS: atom_id res chain seq x y z
N ALA A 1 21.40 -11.67 40.55
CA ALA A 1 21.84 -10.36 40.02
C ALA A 1 21.66 -10.25 38.49
N HIS A 2 22.04 -11.25 37.68
CA HIS A 2 21.99 -11.20 36.21
C HIS A 2 20.58 -11.06 35.63
N ALA A 3 19.57 -11.77 36.16
CA ALA A 3 18.18 -11.71 35.66
C ALA A 3 17.54 -10.33 35.86
N GLY A 4 17.84 -9.65 36.99
CA GLY A 4 17.33 -8.30 37.24
C GLY A 4 17.94 -7.23 36.34
N MET A 5 19.21 -7.38 35.97
CA MET A 5 19.89 -6.46 35.05
C MET A 5 19.35 -6.57 33.64
N ALA A 6 19.19 -7.77 33.12
CA ALA A 6 18.59 -8.01 31.80
C ALA A 6 17.13 -7.53 31.70
N ARG A 7 16.36 -7.60 32.80
CA ARG A 7 15.00 -7.05 32.85
C ARG A 7 15.01 -5.52 32.79
N ARG A 8 15.92 -4.87 33.54
CA ARG A 8 16.06 -3.39 33.53
C ARG A 8 16.52 -2.84 32.18
N GLU A 9 17.40 -3.55 31.48
CA GLU A 9 17.83 -3.17 30.13
C GLU A 9 16.71 -3.27 29.11
N ARG A 10 15.91 -4.34 29.15
CA ARG A 10 14.72 -4.48 28.28
C ARG A 10 13.69 -3.39 28.54
N LEU A 11 13.45 -3.03 29.80
CA LEU A 11 12.52 -1.94 30.16
C LEU A 11 13.02 -0.58 29.64
N ARG A 12 14.32 -0.29 29.76
CA ARG A 12 14.91 0.95 29.25
C ARG A 12 14.91 1.01 27.72
N ALA A 13 15.12 -0.12 27.04
CA ALA A 13 15.01 -0.20 25.58
C ALA A 13 13.56 0.04 25.14
N GLY A 14 12.58 -0.55 25.82
CA GLY A 14 11.17 -0.32 25.56
C GLY A 14 10.74 1.13 25.79
N GLN A 15 11.23 1.78 26.85
CA GLN A 15 10.93 3.19 27.12
C GLN A 15 11.52 4.13 26.06
N ARG A 16 12.74 3.84 25.55
CA ARG A 16 13.34 4.60 24.45
C ARG A 16 12.54 4.43 23.15
N ALA A 17 12.16 3.21 22.80
CA ALA A 17 11.35 2.94 21.63
C ALA A 17 10.00 3.68 21.68
N VAL A 18 9.33 3.69 22.82
CA VAL A 18 8.08 4.45 23.02
C VAL A 18 8.30 5.96 22.88
N GLY A 19 9.42 6.50 23.36
CA GLY A 19 9.77 7.91 23.17
C GLY A 19 10.01 8.28 21.71
N ASP A 20 10.71 7.43 20.98
CA ASP A 20 10.95 7.60 19.53
C ASP A 20 9.62 7.52 18.75
N ASP A 21 8.70 6.63 19.11
CA ASP A 21 7.38 6.52 18.50
C ASP A 21 6.52 7.75 18.76
N GLN A 22 6.61 8.35 19.95
CA GLN A 22 5.92 9.61 20.26
C GLN A 22 6.40 10.76 19.38
N ALA A 23 7.72 10.89 19.17
CA ALA A 23 8.28 11.91 18.31
C ALA A 23 7.87 11.73 16.86
N ARG A 24 7.85 10.49 16.36
CA ARG A 24 7.36 10.14 15.01
C ARG A 24 5.87 10.46 14.85
N HIS A 25 5.07 10.13 15.85
CA HIS A 25 3.63 10.45 15.85
C HIS A 25 3.40 11.95 15.71
N ALA A 26 4.10 12.79 16.47
CA ALA A 26 3.97 14.25 16.39
C ALA A 26 4.24 14.78 14.97
N GLY A 27 5.26 14.23 14.28
CA GLY A 27 5.56 14.55 12.90
C GLY A 27 4.46 14.09 11.93
N LEU A 28 3.92 12.89 12.11
CA LEU A 28 2.86 12.35 11.27
C LEU A 28 1.53 13.08 11.49
N ALA A 29 1.16 13.38 12.73
CA ALA A 29 -0.09 14.08 13.06
C ALA A 29 -0.16 15.49 12.47
N ALA A 30 0.96 16.11 12.16
CA ALA A 30 1.02 17.38 11.44
C ALA A 30 0.67 17.24 9.95
N HIS A 31 0.77 16.03 9.39
CA HIS A 31 0.45 15.77 8.00
C HIS A 31 -1.06 15.63 7.81
N HIS A 32 -1.61 16.22 6.73
CA HIS A 32 -3.06 16.28 6.50
C HIS A 32 -3.74 14.89 6.42
N PHE A 33 -3.05 13.84 6.01
CA PHE A 33 -3.59 12.48 5.98
C PHE A 33 -3.74 11.83 7.36
N PHE A 34 -2.96 12.28 8.36
CA PHE A 34 -2.93 11.68 9.68
C PHE A 34 -3.40 12.63 10.80
N ARG A 35 -4.10 13.71 10.44
CA ARG A 35 -4.50 14.76 11.37
C ARG A 35 -5.35 14.28 12.55
N SER A 36 -6.11 13.20 12.37
CA SER A 36 -6.97 12.62 13.42
C SER A 36 -6.34 11.41 14.12
N MET A 37 -5.06 11.13 13.86
CA MET A 37 -4.39 10.00 14.50
C MET A 37 -4.14 10.29 15.98
N GLU A 38 -4.61 9.41 16.83
CA GLU A 38 -4.37 9.42 18.26
C GLU A 38 -3.14 8.58 18.61
N TYR A 39 -2.43 8.97 19.64
CA TYR A 39 -1.30 8.22 20.21
C TYR A 39 -1.47 8.09 21.71
N THR A 40 -1.18 6.92 22.25
CA THR A 40 -1.19 6.71 23.70
C THR A 40 -0.15 5.67 24.13
N THR A 41 0.37 5.87 25.33
CA THR A 41 1.15 4.89 26.07
C THR A 41 0.38 4.33 27.26
N ASP A 42 -0.83 4.83 27.48
CA ASP A 42 -1.70 4.37 28.57
C ASP A 42 -2.28 2.99 28.25
N ARG A 43 -1.88 2.01 29.06
CA ARG A 43 -2.25 0.62 28.88
C ARG A 43 -3.77 0.39 28.95
N ALA A 44 -4.49 1.15 29.79
CA ALA A 44 -5.94 1.02 29.91
C ALA A 44 -6.63 1.51 28.62
N THR A 45 -6.15 2.59 28.06
CA THR A 45 -6.65 3.11 26.78
C THR A 45 -6.35 2.14 25.63
N ILE A 46 -5.13 1.59 25.58
CA ILE A 46 -4.77 0.56 24.59
C ILE A 46 -5.67 -0.67 24.73
N GLY A 47 -5.96 -1.11 25.95
CA GLY A 47 -6.87 -2.24 26.19
C GLY A 47 -8.31 -1.97 25.75
N ARG A 48 -8.78 -0.72 25.82
CA ARG A 48 -10.09 -0.34 25.24
C ARG A 48 -10.08 -0.33 23.72
N TRP A 49 -8.99 0.08 23.09
CA TRP A 49 -8.86 0.09 21.64
C TRP A 49 -8.70 -1.30 21.06
N ALA A 50 -7.89 -2.11 21.69
CA ALA A 50 -7.54 -3.46 21.24
C ALA A 50 -7.25 -4.36 22.44
N PRO A 51 -8.28 -5.02 23.00
CA PRO A 51 -8.15 -5.82 24.22
C PRO A 51 -7.05 -6.88 24.17
N LEU A 52 -6.92 -7.57 23.04
CA LEU A 52 -5.93 -8.63 22.83
C LEU A 52 -4.47 -8.15 22.93
N LEU A 53 -4.22 -6.85 22.76
CA LEU A 53 -2.88 -6.30 22.92
C LEU A 53 -2.42 -6.22 24.38
N THR A 54 -3.35 -6.24 25.32
CA THR A 54 -3.07 -6.09 26.76
C THR A 54 -3.35 -7.35 27.57
N GLU A 55 -4.20 -8.23 27.05
CA GLU A 55 -4.53 -9.48 27.71
C GLU A 55 -3.33 -10.43 27.77
N GLN A 56 -3.14 -11.07 28.92
CA GLN A 56 -2.10 -12.09 29.17
C GLN A 56 -0.66 -11.64 28.83
N ARG A 57 -0.42 -10.34 28.67
CA ARG A 57 0.92 -9.80 28.41
C ARG A 57 1.57 -9.30 29.69
N ALA A 58 2.88 -9.55 29.80
CA ALA A 58 3.71 -8.96 30.86
C ALA A 58 3.63 -7.42 30.82
N GLU A 59 3.83 -6.78 31.98
CA GLU A 59 3.93 -5.33 32.06
C GLU A 59 5.24 -4.84 31.39
N VAL A 60 5.19 -4.67 30.11
CA VAL A 60 6.25 -4.01 29.30
C VAL A 60 5.74 -2.67 28.80
N PRO A 61 6.63 -1.68 28.60
CA PRO A 61 6.23 -0.44 27.93
C PRO A 61 5.66 -0.73 26.56
N ILE A 62 4.47 -0.20 26.31
CA ILE A 62 3.77 -0.32 25.01
C ILE A 62 3.28 1.05 24.59
N ALA A 63 3.14 1.23 23.28
CA ALA A 63 2.49 2.39 22.68
C ALA A 63 1.55 1.92 21.57
N ALA A 64 0.52 2.68 21.31
CA ALA A 64 -0.39 2.43 20.19
C ALA A 64 -0.82 3.73 19.53
N THR A 65 -1.09 3.65 18.24
CA THR A 65 -1.76 4.68 17.46
C THR A 65 -3.11 4.16 17.01
N LYS A 66 -4.10 5.05 16.94
CA LYS A 66 -5.43 4.76 16.44
C LYS A 66 -5.86 5.86 15.49
N MET A 67 -6.57 5.49 14.45
CA MET A 67 -7.14 6.44 13.49
C MET A 67 -8.55 5.97 13.10
N ASP A 68 -9.58 6.71 13.52
CA ASP A 68 -10.97 6.33 13.28
C ASP A 68 -11.40 6.49 11.81
N SER A 69 -10.69 7.32 11.04
CA SER A 69 -10.95 7.51 9.62
C SER A 69 -10.38 6.39 8.72
N GLY A 70 -9.73 5.40 9.31
CA GLY A 70 -9.27 4.21 8.59
C GLY A 70 -10.45 3.40 8.06
N THR A 71 -10.34 2.91 6.84
CA THR A 71 -11.34 2.06 6.21
C THR A 71 -10.68 0.82 5.65
N ASP A 72 -11.22 -0.33 5.99
CA ASP A 72 -10.84 -1.57 5.32
C ASP A 72 -11.55 -1.66 3.97
N VAL A 73 -10.79 -1.97 2.93
CA VAL A 73 -11.27 -1.91 1.54
C VAL A 73 -10.95 -3.21 0.81
N ASN A 74 -12.00 -3.86 0.30
CA ASN A 74 -11.84 -4.95 -0.64
C ASN A 74 -11.57 -4.39 -2.05
N PHE A 75 -10.28 -4.17 -2.37
CA PHE A 75 -9.85 -3.62 -3.66
C PHE A 75 -10.28 -4.47 -4.85
N GLY A 76 -10.30 -5.79 -4.72
CA GLY A 76 -10.77 -6.68 -5.79
C GLY A 76 -12.22 -6.44 -6.15
N ASN A 77 -13.08 -6.29 -5.14
CA ASN A 77 -14.50 -6.01 -5.34
C ASN A 77 -14.75 -4.62 -5.95
N ILE A 78 -14.03 -3.60 -5.47
CA ILE A 78 -14.10 -2.24 -6.04
C ILE A 78 -13.66 -2.25 -7.50
N ALA A 79 -12.51 -2.84 -7.79
CA ALA A 79 -11.99 -2.94 -9.15
C ALA A 79 -13.01 -3.65 -10.08
N GLY A 80 -13.57 -4.79 -9.63
CA GLY A 80 -14.61 -5.51 -10.40
C GLY A 80 -15.83 -4.66 -10.72
N LYS A 81 -16.35 -3.92 -9.73
CA LYS A 81 -17.49 -3.01 -9.93
C LYS A 81 -17.15 -1.85 -10.89
N LEU A 82 -15.97 -1.26 -10.76
CA LEU A 82 -15.53 -0.19 -11.65
C LEU A 82 -15.36 -0.69 -13.08
N PHE A 83 -14.78 -1.86 -13.29
CA PHE A 83 -14.67 -2.44 -14.63
C PHE A 83 -16.03 -2.78 -15.24
N ALA A 84 -16.95 -3.32 -14.46
CA ALA A 84 -18.31 -3.59 -14.91
C ALA A 84 -19.04 -2.30 -15.34
N TRP A 85 -18.90 -1.24 -14.55
CA TRP A 85 -19.44 0.07 -14.88
C TRP A 85 -18.81 0.66 -16.15
N LEU A 86 -17.49 0.63 -16.28
CA LEU A 86 -16.79 1.11 -17.48
C LEU A 86 -17.20 0.34 -18.73
N ALA A 87 -17.38 -0.98 -18.64
CA ALA A 87 -17.82 -1.82 -19.75
C ALA A 87 -19.21 -1.45 -20.26
N SER A 88 -20.06 -0.87 -19.39
CA SER A 88 -21.40 -0.39 -19.77
C SER A 88 -21.40 1.01 -20.39
N GLN A 89 -20.26 1.74 -20.37
CA GLN A 89 -20.21 3.11 -20.90
C GLN A 89 -19.99 3.12 -22.42
N PRO A 90 -20.71 3.95 -23.18
CA PRO A 90 -20.48 4.13 -24.61
C PRO A 90 -19.03 4.63 -24.86
N GLY A 91 -18.38 4.05 -25.84
CA GLY A 91 -17.01 4.43 -26.22
C GLY A 91 -15.89 3.88 -25.32
N CYS A 92 -16.21 3.14 -24.28
CA CYS A 92 -15.23 2.45 -23.44
C CYS A 92 -15.05 1.00 -23.90
N GLY A 93 -13.81 0.59 -24.12
CA GLY A 93 -13.46 -0.81 -24.40
C GLY A 93 -12.53 -1.37 -23.33
N ILE A 94 -12.85 -2.56 -22.82
CA ILE A 94 -12.00 -3.27 -21.85
C ILE A 94 -11.53 -4.55 -22.50
N ALA A 95 -10.21 -4.78 -22.49
CA ALA A 95 -9.61 -6.00 -22.98
C ALA A 95 -8.86 -6.70 -21.84
N SER A 96 -9.50 -7.72 -21.25
CA SER A 96 -8.86 -8.62 -20.31
C SER A 96 -7.90 -9.59 -21.02
N HIS A 97 -7.01 -10.23 -20.27
CA HIS A 97 -5.99 -11.15 -20.79
C HIS A 97 -5.07 -10.55 -21.87
N HIS A 98 -4.91 -9.24 -21.86
CA HIS A 98 -4.00 -8.53 -22.75
C HIS A 98 -2.90 -7.86 -21.95
N ARG A 99 -1.70 -7.84 -22.50
CA ARG A 99 -0.54 -7.18 -21.92
C ARG A 99 0.01 -6.13 -22.88
N VAL A 100 0.14 -4.91 -22.43
CA VAL A 100 0.96 -3.91 -23.13
C VAL A 100 2.41 -4.29 -22.97
N THR A 101 3.08 -4.52 -24.09
CA THR A 101 4.48 -4.97 -24.11
C THR A 101 5.45 -3.85 -24.49
N ASP A 102 4.95 -2.83 -25.18
CA ASP A 102 5.78 -1.69 -25.60
C ASP A 102 4.91 -0.44 -25.84
N LEU A 103 5.55 0.74 -25.73
CA LEU A 103 4.97 2.05 -26.00
C LEU A 103 5.95 2.83 -26.85
N LYS A 104 5.55 3.24 -28.05
CA LYS A 104 6.38 4.05 -28.95
C LYS A 104 5.74 5.39 -29.22
N LYS A 105 6.46 6.47 -28.94
CA LYS A 105 6.00 7.82 -29.27
C LYS A 105 6.00 8.02 -30.78
N THR A 106 4.94 8.63 -31.29
CA THR A 106 4.76 8.99 -32.70
C THR A 106 4.46 10.47 -32.84
N THR A 107 4.46 11.01 -34.03
CA THR A 107 4.18 12.45 -34.30
C THR A 107 2.79 12.88 -33.80
N GLY A 108 1.79 11.96 -33.76
CA GLY A 108 0.41 12.26 -33.37
C GLY A 108 -0.07 11.57 -32.11
N GLY A 109 0.82 11.00 -31.29
CA GLY A 109 0.44 10.25 -30.10
C GLY A 109 1.35 9.06 -29.84
N TRP A 110 0.77 7.89 -29.69
CA TRP A 110 1.44 6.67 -29.28
C TRP A 110 1.05 5.48 -30.12
N ASP A 111 1.98 4.62 -30.43
CA ASP A 111 1.76 3.25 -30.86
C ASP A 111 1.90 2.32 -29.66
N VAL A 112 0.81 1.69 -29.28
CA VAL A 112 0.70 0.79 -28.12
C VAL A 112 0.74 -0.64 -28.61
N ILE A 113 1.78 -1.37 -28.24
CA ILE A 113 1.97 -2.77 -28.66
C ILE A 113 1.37 -3.68 -27.59
N ILE A 114 0.38 -4.46 -27.99
CA ILE A 114 -0.44 -5.27 -27.10
C ILE A 114 -0.32 -6.73 -27.50
N ARG A 115 -0.04 -7.59 -26.54
CA ARG A 115 -0.03 -9.05 -26.70
C ARG A 115 -1.27 -9.65 -26.05
N ASP A 116 -2.00 -10.45 -26.80
CA ASP A 116 -3.04 -11.34 -26.28
C ASP A 116 -2.36 -12.51 -25.55
N LEU A 117 -2.70 -12.71 -24.28
CA LEU A 117 -2.08 -13.76 -23.46
C LEU A 117 -2.69 -15.16 -23.71
N GLY A 118 -3.86 -15.22 -24.31
CA GLY A 118 -4.50 -16.49 -24.69
C GLY A 118 -3.96 -17.04 -25.98
N THR A 119 -3.88 -16.18 -27.02
CA THR A 119 -3.45 -16.60 -28.37
C THR A 119 -1.98 -16.35 -28.65
N GLY A 120 -1.33 -15.49 -27.88
CA GLY A 120 0.04 -15.03 -28.14
C GLY A 120 0.13 -13.98 -29.26
N ALA A 121 -0.96 -13.65 -29.93
CA ALA A 121 -0.99 -12.66 -31.02
C ALA A 121 -0.61 -11.27 -30.53
N THR A 122 0.06 -10.52 -31.39
CA THR A 122 0.45 -9.11 -31.12
C THR A 122 -0.33 -8.19 -32.05
N ARG A 123 -0.82 -7.09 -31.49
CA ARG A 123 -1.50 -6.03 -32.24
C ARG A 123 -0.97 -4.66 -31.87
N HIS A 124 -1.14 -3.70 -32.75
CA HIS A 124 -0.76 -2.30 -32.59
C HIS A 124 -2.03 -1.44 -32.48
N ASN A 125 -2.13 -0.64 -31.44
CA ASN A 125 -3.20 0.32 -31.27
C ASN A 125 -2.64 1.74 -31.22
N ARG A 126 -3.17 2.65 -32.03
CA ARG A 126 -2.81 4.08 -31.96
C ARG A 126 -3.64 4.78 -30.91
N ALA A 127 -3.00 5.59 -30.07
CA ALA A 127 -3.64 6.39 -29.05
C ALA A 127 -3.08 7.81 -29.04
N LYS A 128 -3.93 8.81 -28.87
CA LYS A 128 -3.49 10.21 -28.68
C LYS A 128 -2.83 10.41 -27.33
N PHE A 129 -3.29 9.68 -26.33
CA PHE A 129 -2.79 9.73 -24.96
C PHE A 129 -2.77 8.33 -24.36
N VAL A 130 -1.80 8.06 -23.47
CA VAL A 130 -1.69 6.81 -22.72
C VAL A 130 -1.52 7.13 -21.24
N PHE A 131 -2.40 6.59 -20.40
CA PHE A 131 -2.25 6.57 -18.96
C PHE A 131 -1.70 5.20 -18.53
N VAL A 132 -0.58 5.19 -17.82
CA VAL A 132 0.05 3.95 -17.37
C VAL A 132 -0.33 3.69 -15.92
N GLY A 133 -1.38 2.89 -15.71
CA GLY A 133 -1.85 2.45 -14.38
C GLY A 133 -1.54 0.96 -14.11
N ALA A 134 -0.34 0.51 -14.48
CA ALA A 134 0.02 -0.91 -14.49
C ALA A 134 0.66 -1.42 -13.19
N GLY A 135 0.49 -0.71 -12.06
CA GLY A 135 1.04 -1.12 -10.77
C GLY A 135 2.55 -1.38 -10.87
N GLY A 136 3.03 -2.54 -10.45
CA GLY A 136 4.44 -2.92 -10.52
C GLY A 136 5.03 -2.97 -11.95
N GLY A 137 4.19 -3.07 -12.98
CA GLY A 137 4.61 -3.00 -14.39
C GLY A 137 4.78 -1.59 -14.94
N SER A 138 4.36 -0.56 -14.21
CA SER A 138 4.35 0.82 -14.69
C SER A 138 5.74 1.36 -15.01
N LEU A 139 6.71 1.10 -14.15
CA LEU A 139 8.09 1.57 -14.35
C LEU A 139 8.70 1.00 -15.64
N HIS A 140 8.47 -0.28 -15.92
CA HIS A 140 8.97 -0.92 -17.13
C HIS A 140 8.37 -0.30 -18.40
N LEU A 141 7.07 -0.02 -18.41
CA LEU A 141 6.41 0.65 -19.53
C LEU A 141 6.85 2.11 -19.67
N LEU A 142 7.05 2.80 -18.55
CA LEU A 142 7.55 4.16 -18.53
C LEU A 142 8.96 4.24 -19.15
N GLN A 143 9.87 3.33 -18.79
CA GLN A 143 11.19 3.25 -19.38
C GLN A 143 11.14 2.96 -20.89
N LYS A 144 10.24 2.05 -21.31
CA LYS A 144 10.05 1.74 -22.75
C LYS A 144 9.46 2.90 -23.55
N SER A 145 8.69 3.77 -22.92
CA SER A 145 8.09 4.93 -23.59
C SER A 145 9.10 5.89 -24.20
N GLY A 146 10.36 5.85 -23.73
CA GLY A 146 11.45 6.70 -24.23
C GLY A 146 11.31 8.19 -23.91
N ILE A 147 10.36 8.59 -23.03
CA ILE A 147 10.22 10.00 -22.63
C ILE A 147 11.41 10.43 -21.77
N PRO A 148 11.93 11.65 -21.95
CA PRO A 148 13.09 12.13 -21.19
C PRO A 148 12.88 12.13 -19.69
N GLU A 149 11.66 12.39 -19.22
CA GLU A 149 11.26 12.46 -17.83
C GLU A 149 11.33 11.09 -17.12
N ALA A 150 11.34 10.00 -17.88
CA ALA A 150 11.49 8.64 -17.35
C ALA A 150 12.94 8.27 -17.00
N ARG A 151 13.92 9.08 -17.43
CA ARG A 151 15.33 8.80 -17.21
C ARG A 151 15.67 8.93 -15.72
N GLY A 152 16.39 7.95 -15.19
CA GLY A 152 16.82 7.94 -13.81
C GLY A 152 15.74 7.59 -12.78
N LEU A 153 14.50 7.33 -13.22
CA LEU A 153 13.47 6.81 -12.34
C LEU A 153 13.71 5.31 -12.11
N GLY A 154 13.78 4.92 -10.85
CA GLY A 154 13.89 3.56 -10.40
C GLY A 154 12.80 3.20 -9.40
N GLY A 155 12.56 1.92 -9.19
CA GLY A 155 11.68 1.41 -8.16
C GLY A 155 12.45 0.49 -7.22
N PHE A 156 12.23 0.63 -5.93
CA PHE A 156 12.73 -0.29 -4.93
C PHE A 156 11.54 -1.01 -4.30
N PRO A 157 11.18 -2.21 -4.79
CA PRO A 157 10.05 -2.96 -4.24
C PRO A 157 10.40 -3.46 -2.84
N ILE A 158 9.54 -3.14 -1.86
CA ILE A 158 9.63 -3.66 -0.51
C ILE A 158 8.51 -4.69 -0.35
N GLY A 159 8.87 -5.93 -0.02
CA GLY A 159 7.94 -6.98 0.34
C GLY A 159 7.49 -6.85 1.79
N GLY A 160 6.24 -7.18 2.05
CA GLY A 160 5.70 -7.31 3.40
C GLY A 160 5.05 -8.67 3.60
N GLN A 161 5.04 -9.14 4.84
CA GLN A 161 4.27 -10.33 5.22
C GLN A 161 3.05 -9.87 6.00
N TRP A 162 1.89 -10.44 5.68
CA TRP A 162 0.64 -10.15 6.35
C TRP A 162 0.23 -11.35 7.19
N LEU A 163 -0.15 -11.11 8.43
CA LEU A 163 -0.84 -12.09 9.23
C LEU A 163 -2.33 -11.96 8.94
N VAL A 164 -2.94 -13.03 8.49
CA VAL A 164 -4.37 -13.09 8.23
C VAL A 164 -5.02 -13.91 9.33
N CYS A 165 -6.07 -13.37 9.96
CA CYS A 165 -6.90 -14.08 10.91
C CYS A 165 -8.30 -14.22 10.33
N GLU A 166 -8.74 -15.48 10.13
CA GLU A 166 -10.09 -15.80 9.65
C GLU A 166 -11.04 -16.17 10.79
N ASN A 167 -10.58 -16.09 12.04
CA ASN A 167 -11.40 -16.38 13.20
C ASN A 167 -12.28 -15.20 13.58
N HIS A 168 -13.57 -15.30 13.23
CA HIS A 168 -14.57 -14.26 13.52
C HIS A 168 -14.80 -13.96 15.02
N ALA A 169 -14.25 -14.76 15.93
CA ALA A 169 -14.26 -14.44 17.36
C ALA A 169 -13.15 -13.44 17.76
N ILE A 170 -12.22 -13.17 16.85
CA ILE A 170 -11.06 -12.29 17.09
C ILE A 170 -11.15 -11.01 16.26
N VAL A 171 -11.89 -11.04 15.14
CA VAL A 171 -12.02 -9.94 14.18
C VAL A 171 -13.36 -9.26 14.29
#